data_597949231d3e0bd4862c1f3b56524c53
#
_entry.id   597949231d3e0bd4862c1f3b56524c53
#
_cell.length_a   1.000
_cell.length_b   1.000
_cell.length_c   1.000
_cell.angle_alpha   90.00
_cell.angle_beta   90.00
_cell.angle_gamma   90.00
#
_symmetry.space_group_name_H-M   'P 1'
#
loop_
_entity.id
_entity.type
_entity.pdbx_description
1 polymer ?
#
loop_
_entity_poly.entity_id
_entity_poly.type
_entity_poly.pdbx_seq_one_letter_code
_entity_poly.pdbx_strand_id
1 'polypeptide(L)'
;NRGFYYLCRMVARQGQIGKQWQYRLLPIYGVYFLNFKLPEFTDFRTDVVLANERTGKVFNEIKMKQIYISFPLFSLSKEECKSSFERWIYTLKNMNLFEQSPFKEEQETFLRLLDVANVNSLSEKERAIYEENLKNYRDWYATIDYAQTEGIEKGMQEGMQKGIEKGRQEEKLQIAQKMKEQGLDSELIAQCSGLSVEDIERL
;
A
#
# COMPACT_ATOMS: atom_id res chain seq x y z
N ASN A 1 -1.97 3.92 -8.63
CA ASN A 1 -2.08 4.03 -10.11
C ASN A 1 -3.25 3.22 -10.71
N ARG A 2 -3.61 2.05 -10.12
CA ARG A 2 -4.68 1.18 -10.65
C ARG A 2 -6.06 1.86 -10.62
N GLY A 3 -6.41 2.55 -9.55
CA GLY A 3 -7.66 3.31 -9.44
C GLY A 3 -7.77 4.41 -10.49
N PHE A 4 -6.69 5.16 -10.70
CA PHE A 4 -6.64 6.19 -11.73
C PHE A 4 -6.81 5.63 -13.15
N TYR A 5 -6.19 4.49 -13.45
CA TYR A 5 -6.37 3.80 -14.73
C TYR A 5 -7.84 3.48 -15.01
N TYR A 6 -8.56 2.90 -14.04
CA TYR A 6 -9.98 2.60 -14.23
C TYR A 6 -10.84 3.87 -14.38
N LEU A 7 -10.49 4.93 -13.67
CA LEU A 7 -11.19 6.21 -13.80
C LEU A 7 -11.03 6.77 -15.21
N CYS A 8 -9.82 6.77 -15.77
CA CYS A 8 -9.54 7.18 -17.14
C CYS A 8 -10.30 6.33 -18.17
N ARG A 9 -10.41 5.01 -17.95
CA ARG A 9 -11.23 4.15 -18.81
C ARG A 9 -12.72 4.53 -18.78
N MET A 10 -13.25 4.93 -17.63
CA MET A 10 -14.64 5.39 -17.52
C MET A 10 -14.84 6.72 -18.25
N VAL A 11 -13.88 7.64 -18.20
CA VAL A 11 -13.88 8.88 -18.99
C VAL A 11 -13.91 8.53 -20.49
N ALA A 12 -12.98 7.69 -20.92
CA ALA A 12 -12.85 7.31 -22.33
C ALA A 12 -14.12 6.63 -22.90
N ARG A 13 -14.82 5.85 -22.07
CA ARG A 13 -16.09 5.19 -22.45
C ARG A 13 -17.26 6.15 -22.71
N GLN A 14 -17.17 7.39 -22.23
CA GLN A 14 -18.19 8.41 -22.53
C GLN A 14 -18.02 9.02 -23.93
N GLY A 15 -16.88 8.78 -24.58
CA GLY A 15 -16.61 9.25 -25.93
C GLY A 15 -17.65 8.70 -26.92
N GLN A 16 -18.23 9.58 -27.72
CA GLN A 16 -19.19 9.24 -28.77
C GLN A 16 -18.56 9.49 -30.15
N ILE A 17 -18.92 8.66 -31.12
CA ILE A 17 -18.50 8.84 -32.51
C ILE A 17 -19.49 9.77 -33.19
N GLY A 18 -19.01 10.85 -33.81
CA GLY A 18 -19.82 11.75 -34.64
C GLY A 18 -19.54 13.24 -34.39
N LYS A 19 -19.89 14.05 -35.41
CA LYS A 19 -19.65 15.51 -35.42
C LYS A 19 -20.45 16.29 -34.37
N GLN A 20 -21.47 15.70 -33.76
CA GLN A 20 -22.36 16.36 -32.80
C GLN A 20 -21.88 16.21 -31.36
N TRP A 21 -20.89 15.36 -31.09
CA TRP A 21 -20.34 15.22 -29.74
C TRP A 21 -19.50 16.44 -29.36
N GLN A 22 -19.96 17.20 -28.36
CA GLN A 22 -19.33 18.43 -27.90
C GLN A 22 -18.40 18.22 -26.70
N TYR A 23 -17.85 17.01 -26.50
CA TYR A 23 -17.00 16.64 -25.35
C TYR A 23 -17.68 16.89 -23.99
N ARG A 24 -19.01 16.81 -23.93
CA ARG A 24 -19.76 16.92 -22.67
C ARG A 24 -19.61 15.63 -21.88
N LEU A 25 -18.71 15.65 -20.90
CA LEU A 25 -18.46 14.52 -20.00
C LEU A 25 -19.35 14.63 -18.76
N LEU A 26 -19.94 13.52 -18.36
CA LEU A 26 -20.63 13.38 -17.07
C LEU A 26 -19.60 13.26 -15.93
N PRO A 27 -19.97 13.71 -14.70
CA PRO A 27 -19.14 13.52 -13.53
C PRO A 27 -18.79 12.06 -13.30
N ILE A 28 -17.53 11.79 -12.92
CA ILE A 28 -17.05 10.47 -12.57
C ILE A 28 -16.46 10.49 -11.16
N TYR A 29 -16.96 9.59 -10.32
CA TYR A 29 -16.49 9.40 -8.96
C TYR A 29 -15.98 7.97 -8.81
N GLY A 30 -14.68 7.80 -8.49
CA GLY A 30 -14.12 6.51 -8.10
C GLY A 30 -14.12 6.41 -6.58
N VAL A 31 -14.83 5.42 -6.01
CA VAL A 31 -14.78 5.13 -4.57
C VAL A 31 -13.99 3.85 -4.38
N TYR A 32 -12.94 3.90 -3.57
CA TYR A 32 -12.01 2.81 -3.34
C TYR A 32 -11.96 2.45 -1.86
N PHE A 33 -12.40 1.26 -1.52
CA PHE A 33 -12.26 0.71 -0.18
C PHE A 33 -10.92 -0.03 -0.07
N LEU A 34 -10.10 0.38 0.90
CA LEU A 34 -8.77 -0.17 1.13
C LEU A 34 -8.76 -0.91 2.48
N ASN A 35 -8.30 -2.15 2.46
CA ASN A 35 -8.01 -2.94 3.67
C ASN A 35 -6.54 -2.84 4.09
N PHE A 36 -5.79 -1.91 3.53
CA PHE A 36 -4.38 -1.61 3.81
C PHE A 36 -4.16 -0.11 3.92
N LYS A 37 -3.03 0.29 4.51
CA LYS A 37 -2.64 1.69 4.64
C LYS A 37 -1.79 2.10 3.43
N LEU A 38 -2.05 3.30 2.89
CA LEU A 38 -1.13 3.99 1.98
C LEU A 38 -0.31 4.99 2.79
N PRO A 39 1.01 5.08 2.57
CA PRO A 39 1.89 5.96 3.37
C PRO A 39 1.48 7.43 3.34
N GLU A 40 0.90 7.88 2.22
CA GLU A 40 0.49 9.27 2.01
C GLU A 40 -0.83 9.63 2.70
N PHE A 41 -1.59 8.63 3.20
CA PHE A 41 -2.92 8.85 3.77
C PHE A 41 -2.85 8.84 5.30
N THR A 42 -3.23 9.96 5.90
CA THR A 42 -3.27 10.15 7.35
C THR A 42 -4.67 10.01 7.95
N ASP A 43 -5.71 10.11 7.10
CA ASP A 43 -7.11 10.00 7.50
C ASP A 43 -7.77 8.77 6.81
N PHE A 44 -8.84 8.28 7.42
CA PHE A 44 -9.60 7.15 6.86
C PHE A 44 -10.32 7.51 5.55
N ARG A 45 -10.56 8.82 5.29
CA ARG A 45 -11.09 9.32 4.02
C ARG A 45 -10.13 10.31 3.38
N THR A 46 -9.69 10.02 2.17
CA THR A 46 -8.88 10.92 1.37
C THR A 46 -9.56 11.17 0.03
N ASP A 47 -9.85 12.43 -0.25
CA ASP A 47 -10.45 12.87 -1.49
C ASP A 47 -9.36 13.46 -2.41
N VAL A 48 -9.17 12.86 -3.59
CA VAL A 48 -8.21 13.30 -4.59
C VAL A 48 -8.94 13.95 -5.75
N VAL A 49 -8.55 15.18 -6.08
CA VAL A 49 -9.15 16.02 -7.12
C VAL A 49 -8.08 16.63 -8.01
N LEU A 50 -8.48 17.11 -9.18
CA LEU A 50 -7.60 17.88 -10.08
C LEU A 50 -7.52 19.32 -9.59
N ALA A 51 -6.30 19.82 -9.42
CA ALA A 51 -6.05 21.19 -8.97
C ALA A 51 -4.88 21.81 -9.74
N ASN A 52 -4.84 23.13 -9.75
CA ASN A 52 -3.68 23.89 -10.24
C ASN A 52 -2.55 23.75 -9.21
N GLU A 53 -1.40 23.22 -9.61
CA GLU A 53 -0.27 22.97 -8.72
C GLU A 53 0.26 24.25 -8.05
N ARG A 54 0.27 25.39 -8.78
CA ARG A 54 0.83 26.65 -8.27
C ARG A 54 -0.10 27.38 -7.29
N THR A 55 -1.44 27.24 -7.47
CA THR A 55 -2.43 28.02 -6.71
C THR A 55 -3.25 27.17 -5.75
N GLY A 56 -3.19 25.83 -5.87
CA GLY A 56 -4.04 24.89 -5.13
C GLY A 56 -5.51 24.92 -5.56
N LYS A 57 -5.89 25.76 -6.54
CA LYS A 57 -7.30 25.92 -6.96
C LYS A 57 -7.79 24.67 -7.67
N VAL A 58 -8.90 24.10 -7.16
CA VAL A 58 -9.56 22.92 -7.74
C VAL A 58 -10.26 23.26 -9.03
N PHE A 59 -10.14 22.43 -10.05
CA PHE A 59 -10.87 22.52 -11.30
C PHE A 59 -12.28 21.93 -11.16
N ASN A 60 -13.24 22.75 -10.80
CA ASN A 60 -14.62 22.30 -10.57
C ASN A 60 -15.38 21.90 -11.85
N GLU A 61 -14.95 22.37 -13.02
CA GLU A 61 -15.54 21.99 -14.31
C GLU A 61 -15.21 20.55 -14.69
N ILE A 62 -14.03 20.06 -14.30
CA ILE A 62 -13.64 18.67 -14.49
C ILE A 62 -14.13 17.86 -13.30
N LYS A 63 -15.35 17.35 -13.41
CA LYS A 63 -16.01 16.59 -12.34
C LYS A 63 -15.47 15.17 -12.23
N MET A 64 -14.18 15.04 -11.95
CA MET A 64 -13.46 13.76 -11.73
C MET A 64 -12.88 13.77 -10.32
N LYS A 65 -13.29 12.78 -9.52
CA LYS A 65 -12.86 12.69 -8.11
C LYS A 65 -12.57 11.25 -7.74
N GLN A 66 -11.52 11.04 -6.97
CA GLN A 66 -11.21 9.76 -6.35
C GLN A 66 -11.42 9.89 -4.84
N ILE A 67 -12.16 8.96 -4.27
CA ILE A 67 -12.46 8.93 -2.83
C ILE A 67 -11.87 7.61 -2.32
N TYR A 68 -10.85 7.71 -1.49
CA TYR A 68 -10.23 6.55 -0.85
C TYR A 68 -10.72 6.43 0.58
N ILE A 69 -11.15 5.23 0.96
CA ILE A 69 -11.64 4.91 2.29
C ILE A 69 -10.77 3.77 2.84
N SER A 70 -9.92 4.09 3.81
CA SER A 70 -8.99 3.17 4.43
C SER A 70 -9.57 2.60 5.72
N PHE A 71 -10.00 1.34 5.70
CA PHE A 71 -10.52 0.67 6.89
C PHE A 71 -9.51 0.58 8.05
N PRO A 72 -8.19 0.35 7.82
CA PRO A 72 -7.21 0.36 8.89
C PRO A 72 -7.01 1.70 9.59
N LEU A 73 -7.36 2.82 8.93
CA LEU A 73 -7.30 4.17 9.51
C LEU A 73 -8.61 4.59 10.18
N PHE A 74 -9.72 3.88 9.94
CA PHE A 74 -10.98 4.13 10.60
C PHE A 74 -10.98 3.50 11.99
N SER A 75 -10.91 4.34 13.04
CA SER A 75 -10.79 3.91 14.45
C SER A 75 -12.01 4.24 15.31
N LEU A 76 -13.07 4.85 14.73
CA LEU A 76 -14.24 5.23 15.49
C LEU A 76 -14.99 4.01 16.03
N SER A 77 -15.39 4.07 17.31
CA SER A 77 -16.31 3.13 17.92
C SER A 77 -17.73 3.34 17.39
N LYS A 78 -18.64 2.43 17.71
CA LYS A 78 -20.05 2.54 17.31
C LYS A 78 -20.70 3.84 17.84
N GLU A 79 -20.39 4.19 19.07
CA GLU A 79 -20.93 5.36 19.79
C GLU A 79 -20.38 6.68 19.24
N GLU A 80 -19.20 6.67 18.68
CA GLU A 80 -18.53 7.83 18.07
C GLU A 80 -19.00 8.10 16.65
N CYS A 81 -19.63 7.11 15.98
CA CYS A 81 -20.18 7.27 14.63
C CYS A 81 -21.44 8.15 14.66
N LYS A 82 -21.29 9.44 14.38
CA LYS A 82 -22.39 10.43 14.42
C LYS A 82 -23.05 10.62 13.05
N SER A 83 -22.29 10.59 11.98
CA SER A 83 -22.83 10.74 10.61
C SER A 83 -23.26 9.40 10.02
N SER A 84 -24.23 9.42 9.09
CA SER A 84 -24.62 8.24 8.33
C SER A 84 -23.43 7.63 7.58
N PHE A 85 -22.53 8.47 7.05
CA PHE A 85 -21.32 8.01 6.39
C PHE A 85 -20.41 7.19 7.33
N GLU A 86 -20.13 7.67 8.54
CA GLU A 86 -19.32 6.96 9.52
C GLU A 86 -19.97 5.64 9.95
N ARG A 87 -21.28 5.62 10.16
CA ARG A 87 -22.06 4.41 10.46
C ARG A 87 -21.94 3.38 9.35
N TRP A 88 -21.99 3.81 8.10
CA TRP A 88 -21.78 2.95 6.94
C TRP A 88 -20.37 2.37 6.90
N ILE A 89 -19.34 3.18 7.13
CA ILE A 89 -17.97 2.70 7.15
C ILE A 89 -17.74 1.72 8.30
N TYR A 90 -18.29 2.02 9.49
CA TYR A 90 -18.27 1.10 10.63
C TYR A 90 -18.92 -0.24 10.29
N THR A 91 -20.10 -0.20 9.70
CA THR A 91 -20.86 -1.40 9.32
C THR A 91 -20.10 -2.22 8.28
N LEU A 92 -19.58 -1.61 7.23
CA LEU A 92 -18.82 -2.30 6.19
C LEU A 92 -17.51 -2.91 6.73
N LYS A 93 -16.81 -2.17 7.59
CA LYS A 93 -15.56 -2.66 8.21
C LYS A 93 -15.78 -3.90 9.07
N ASN A 94 -16.90 -3.96 9.77
CA ASN A 94 -17.21 -4.99 10.75
C ASN A 94 -18.34 -5.94 10.30
N MET A 95 -18.66 -5.97 9.01
CA MET A 95 -19.85 -6.66 8.47
C MET A 95 -19.88 -8.16 8.82
N ASN A 96 -18.72 -8.78 8.96
CA ASN A 96 -18.59 -10.19 9.36
C ASN A 96 -18.99 -10.47 10.81
N LEU A 97 -19.18 -9.45 11.63
CA LEU A 97 -19.56 -9.57 13.03
C LEU A 97 -21.06 -9.39 13.27
N PHE A 98 -21.83 -9.01 12.25
CA PHE A 98 -23.23 -8.61 12.39
C PHE A 98 -24.16 -9.49 11.55
N GLU A 99 -25.17 -10.03 12.19
CA GLU A 99 -26.35 -10.64 11.53
C GLU A 99 -27.45 -9.60 11.27
N GLN A 100 -27.44 -8.49 12.02
CA GLN A 100 -28.39 -7.38 11.89
C GLN A 100 -27.60 -6.06 11.87
N SER A 101 -28.23 -5.00 11.34
CA SER A 101 -27.59 -3.68 11.35
C SER A 101 -27.23 -3.25 12.77
N PRO A 102 -25.99 -2.80 12.99
CA PRO A 102 -25.60 -2.22 14.28
C PRO A 102 -26.33 -0.90 14.57
N PHE A 103 -26.91 -0.24 13.55
CA PHE A 103 -27.65 1.01 13.65
C PHE A 103 -29.10 0.83 13.18
N LYS A 104 -30.06 1.19 14.03
CA LYS A 104 -31.49 0.98 13.79
C LYS A 104 -32.02 1.79 12.60
N GLU A 105 -31.52 3.00 12.42
CA GLU A 105 -31.94 3.93 11.37
C GLU A 105 -31.59 3.45 9.95
N GLU A 106 -30.66 2.51 9.85
CA GLU A 106 -30.14 2.02 8.55
C GLU A 106 -30.48 0.55 8.31
N GLN A 107 -31.41 0.00 9.10
CA GLN A 107 -31.78 -1.43 9.09
C GLN A 107 -32.18 -1.93 7.70
N GLU A 108 -33.05 -1.21 7.01
CA GLU A 108 -33.53 -1.62 5.68
C GLU A 108 -32.41 -1.69 4.65
N THR A 109 -31.56 -0.68 4.61
CA THR A 109 -30.44 -0.63 3.65
C THR A 109 -29.36 -1.67 3.98
N PHE A 110 -29.17 -1.98 5.28
CA PHE A 110 -28.28 -3.04 5.70
C PHE A 110 -28.79 -4.42 5.29
N LEU A 111 -30.09 -4.69 5.44
CA LEU A 111 -30.69 -5.95 4.99
C LEU A 111 -30.54 -6.14 3.47
N ARG A 112 -30.73 -5.08 2.69
CA ARG A 112 -30.46 -5.12 1.25
C ARG A 112 -28.98 -5.39 0.94
N LEU A 113 -28.06 -4.80 1.71
CA LEU A 113 -26.62 -5.07 1.56
C LEU A 113 -26.31 -6.55 1.86
N LEU A 114 -26.87 -7.11 2.95
CA LEU A 114 -26.69 -8.52 3.29
C LEU A 114 -27.24 -9.44 2.21
N ASP A 115 -28.39 -9.12 1.65
CA ASP A 115 -29.01 -9.90 0.56
C ASP A 115 -28.11 -9.92 -0.68
N VAL A 116 -27.59 -8.74 -1.08
CA VAL A 116 -26.63 -8.62 -2.21
C VAL A 116 -25.30 -9.30 -1.92
N ALA A 117 -24.83 -9.25 -0.65
CA ALA A 117 -23.56 -9.84 -0.24
C ALA A 117 -23.68 -11.36 0.06
N ASN A 118 -24.88 -11.90 0.08
CA ASN A 118 -25.12 -13.30 0.39
C ASN A 118 -24.69 -14.20 -0.77
N VAL A 119 -23.58 -14.89 -0.59
CA VAL A 119 -23.04 -15.85 -1.59
C VAL A 119 -24.02 -16.98 -1.90
N ASN A 120 -24.95 -17.31 -0.97
CA ASN A 120 -25.95 -18.34 -1.18
C ASN A 120 -27.09 -17.91 -2.12
N SER A 121 -27.28 -16.61 -2.34
CA SER A 121 -28.25 -16.08 -3.30
C SER A 121 -27.72 -16.03 -4.75
N LEU A 122 -26.43 -16.31 -4.96
CA LEU A 122 -25.82 -16.33 -6.28
C LEU A 122 -26.31 -17.56 -7.08
N SER A 123 -26.60 -17.36 -8.36
CA SER A 123 -26.80 -18.45 -9.30
C SER A 123 -25.52 -19.32 -9.41
N GLU A 124 -25.65 -20.55 -9.88
CA GLU A 124 -24.49 -21.45 -10.08
C GLU A 124 -23.36 -20.80 -10.89
N LYS A 125 -23.73 -20.07 -11.94
CA LYS A 125 -22.77 -19.37 -12.81
C LYS A 125 -22.04 -18.21 -12.07
N GLU A 126 -22.77 -17.43 -11.32
CA GLU A 126 -22.20 -16.34 -10.52
C GLU A 126 -21.34 -16.87 -9.37
N ARG A 127 -21.76 -17.98 -8.74
CA ARG A 127 -20.98 -18.66 -7.72
C ARG A 127 -19.66 -19.19 -8.28
N ALA A 128 -19.66 -19.82 -9.45
CA ALA A 128 -18.46 -20.30 -10.08
C ALA A 128 -17.46 -19.17 -10.37
N ILE A 129 -17.95 -18.03 -10.87
CA ILE A 129 -17.14 -16.83 -11.10
C ILE A 129 -16.59 -16.28 -9.77
N TYR A 130 -17.40 -16.25 -8.73
CA TYR A 130 -16.97 -15.80 -7.40
C TYR A 130 -15.87 -16.70 -6.82
N GLU A 131 -16.04 -18.02 -6.89
CA GLU A 131 -15.08 -18.99 -6.38
C GLU A 131 -13.75 -18.94 -7.15
N GLU A 132 -13.81 -18.79 -8.47
CA GLU A 132 -12.63 -18.61 -9.32
C GLU A 132 -11.87 -17.31 -8.94
N ASN A 133 -12.58 -16.20 -8.79
CA ASN A 133 -11.98 -14.92 -8.38
C ASN A 133 -11.38 -15.01 -6.97
N LEU A 134 -12.04 -15.70 -6.05
CA LEU A 134 -11.56 -15.90 -4.68
C LEU A 134 -10.29 -16.76 -4.66
N LYS A 135 -10.26 -17.82 -5.48
CA LYS A 135 -9.06 -18.65 -5.66
C LYS A 135 -7.91 -17.81 -6.21
N ASN A 136 -8.12 -17.09 -7.31
CA ASN A 136 -7.11 -16.24 -7.93
C ASN A 136 -6.59 -15.17 -6.96
N TYR A 137 -7.45 -14.60 -6.11
CA TYR A 137 -7.04 -13.66 -5.07
C TYR A 137 -6.15 -14.34 -4.02
N ARG A 138 -6.50 -15.55 -3.55
CA ARG A 138 -5.73 -16.30 -2.55
C ARG A 138 -4.36 -16.71 -3.11
N ASP A 139 -4.32 -17.20 -4.34
CA ASP A 139 -3.09 -17.60 -5.02
C ASP A 139 -2.16 -16.39 -5.21
N TRP A 140 -2.72 -15.26 -5.63
CA TRP A 140 -1.96 -14.01 -5.76
C TRP A 140 -1.41 -13.53 -4.41
N TYR A 141 -2.23 -13.58 -3.35
CA TYR A 141 -1.80 -13.17 -2.01
C TYR A 141 -0.69 -14.06 -1.48
N ALA A 142 -0.83 -15.39 -1.61
CA ALA A 142 0.19 -16.35 -1.22
C ALA A 142 1.51 -16.13 -1.97
N THR A 143 1.45 -15.81 -3.27
CA THR A 143 2.64 -15.51 -4.08
C THR A 143 3.37 -14.26 -3.59
N ILE A 144 2.61 -13.20 -3.24
CA ILE A 144 3.21 -11.97 -2.72
C ILE A 144 3.82 -12.20 -1.33
N ASP A 145 3.12 -12.89 -0.44
CA ASP A 145 3.60 -13.19 0.91
C ASP A 145 4.90 -13.99 0.85
N TYR A 146 4.94 -15.01 -0.01
CA TYR A 146 6.15 -15.79 -0.27
C TYR A 146 7.31 -14.91 -0.79
N ALA A 147 7.06 -14.11 -1.82
CA ALA A 147 8.09 -13.24 -2.40
C ALA A 147 8.61 -12.19 -1.39
N GLN A 148 7.73 -11.67 -0.53
CA GLN A 148 8.10 -10.72 0.52
C GLN A 148 8.98 -11.41 1.58
N THR A 149 8.60 -12.60 2.03
CA THR A 149 9.36 -13.37 3.01
C THR A 149 10.74 -13.74 2.45
N GLU A 150 10.80 -14.26 1.23
CA GLU A 150 12.07 -14.59 0.56
C GLU A 150 12.95 -13.34 0.38
N GLY A 151 12.34 -12.20 0.02
CA GLY A 151 13.07 -10.94 -0.12
C GLY A 151 13.67 -10.43 1.20
N ILE A 152 12.91 -10.55 2.31
CA ILE A 152 13.40 -10.20 3.66
C ILE A 152 14.54 -11.13 4.08
N GLU A 153 14.41 -12.44 3.89
CA GLU A 153 15.45 -13.41 4.24
C GLU A 153 16.74 -13.16 3.47
N LYS A 154 16.65 -12.98 2.15
CA LYS A 154 17.81 -12.64 1.31
C LYS A 154 18.46 -11.33 1.72
N GLY A 155 17.66 -10.28 1.93
CA GLY A 155 18.15 -8.98 2.39
C GLY A 155 18.85 -9.06 3.74
N MET A 156 18.32 -9.85 4.67
CA MET A 156 18.93 -10.08 5.98
C MET A 156 20.26 -10.83 5.88
N GLN A 157 20.33 -11.89 5.06
CA GLN A 157 21.55 -12.65 4.82
C GLN A 157 22.65 -11.79 4.19
N GLU A 158 22.30 -11.03 3.12
CA GLU A 158 23.24 -10.11 2.47
C GLU A 158 23.70 -8.99 3.40
N GLY A 159 22.77 -8.42 4.18
CA GLY A 159 23.09 -7.40 5.17
C GLY A 159 24.04 -7.91 6.25
N MET A 160 23.80 -9.13 6.76
CA MET A 160 24.66 -9.76 7.75
C MET A 160 26.06 -10.05 7.20
N GLN A 161 26.14 -10.57 5.97
CA GLN A 161 27.41 -10.86 5.34
C GLN A 161 28.25 -9.59 5.09
N LYS A 162 27.62 -8.55 4.55
CA LYS A 162 28.26 -7.22 4.36
C LYS A 162 28.69 -6.60 5.69
N GLY A 163 27.85 -6.75 6.73
CA GLY A 163 28.16 -6.26 8.09
C GLY A 163 29.39 -6.94 8.69
N ILE A 164 29.49 -8.27 8.56
CA ILE A 164 30.67 -9.06 9.03
C ILE A 164 31.92 -8.65 8.27
N GLU A 165 31.84 -8.51 6.95
CA GLU A 165 32.96 -8.13 6.11
C GLU A 165 33.46 -6.73 6.45
N LYS A 166 32.51 -5.78 6.58
CA LYS A 166 32.84 -4.40 6.98
C LYS A 166 33.44 -4.34 8.39
N GLY A 167 32.87 -5.07 9.36
CA GLY A 167 33.41 -5.14 10.71
C GLY A 167 34.82 -5.70 10.77
N ARG A 168 35.10 -6.78 10.00
CA ARG A 168 36.45 -7.32 9.87
C ARG A 168 37.45 -6.33 9.27
N GLN A 169 37.03 -5.57 8.28
CA GLN A 169 37.87 -4.57 7.64
C GLN A 169 38.18 -3.41 8.60
N GLU A 170 37.16 -2.92 9.32
CA GLU A 170 37.32 -1.88 10.34
C GLU A 170 38.24 -2.34 11.48
N GLU A 171 38.10 -3.59 11.94
CA GLU A 171 38.95 -4.18 12.97
C GLU A 171 40.42 -4.24 12.52
N LYS A 172 40.67 -4.73 11.26
CA LYS A 172 42.01 -4.74 10.70
C LYS A 172 42.66 -3.36 10.64
N LEU A 173 41.90 -2.35 10.23
CA LEU A 173 42.39 -0.96 10.18
C LEU A 173 42.70 -0.42 11.57
N GLN A 174 41.85 -0.70 12.58
CA GLN A 174 42.09 -0.28 13.96
C GLN A 174 43.32 -0.95 14.58
N ILE A 175 43.52 -2.25 14.30
CA ILE A 175 44.71 -2.98 14.78
C ILE A 175 45.96 -2.41 14.10
N ALA A 176 45.95 -2.21 12.79
CA ALA A 176 47.06 -1.65 12.05
C ALA A 176 47.44 -0.24 12.54
N GLN A 177 46.45 0.60 12.79
CA GLN A 177 46.65 1.95 13.31
C GLN A 177 47.33 1.93 14.68
N LYS A 178 46.84 1.08 15.61
CA LYS A 178 47.43 0.94 16.94
C LYS A 178 48.85 0.42 16.89
N MET A 179 49.15 -0.51 15.98
CA MET A 179 50.50 -1.04 15.79
C MET A 179 51.44 0.02 15.21
N LYS A 180 50.96 0.86 14.30
CA LYS A 180 51.72 1.99 13.75
C LYS A 180 52.03 3.06 14.78
N GLU A 181 51.07 3.36 15.68
CA GLU A 181 51.25 4.28 16.82
C GLU A 181 52.30 3.79 17.81
N GLN A 182 52.48 2.47 17.92
CA GLN A 182 53.53 1.84 18.77
C GLN A 182 54.89 1.76 18.08
N GLY A 183 55.01 2.25 16.84
CA GLY A 183 56.28 2.32 16.12
C GLY A 183 56.73 1.02 15.50
N LEU A 184 55.82 0.06 15.26
CA LEU A 184 56.15 -1.18 14.55
C LEU A 184 56.39 -0.92 13.06
N ASP A 185 57.22 -1.76 12.45
CA ASP A 185 57.52 -1.69 11.02
C ASP A 185 56.34 -2.03 10.15
N SER A 186 56.17 -1.34 9.01
CA SER A 186 55.02 -1.47 8.10
C SER A 186 54.88 -2.88 7.52
N GLU A 187 56.01 -3.59 7.28
CA GLU A 187 55.98 -4.99 6.80
C GLU A 187 55.41 -5.94 7.87
N LEU A 188 55.79 -5.72 9.13
CA LEU A 188 55.28 -6.49 10.25
C LEU A 188 53.78 -6.23 10.48
N ILE A 189 53.36 -4.97 10.40
CA ILE A 189 51.93 -4.59 10.49
C ILE A 189 51.13 -5.25 9.38
N ALA A 190 51.65 -5.30 8.15
CA ALA A 190 50.98 -5.93 7.00
C ALA A 190 50.78 -7.46 7.24
N GLN A 191 51.80 -8.11 7.76
CA GLN A 191 51.73 -9.57 8.10
C GLN A 191 50.69 -9.84 9.20
N CYS A 192 50.58 -8.98 10.20
CA CYS A 192 49.67 -9.18 11.33
C CYS A 192 48.20 -8.79 10.99
N SER A 193 47.98 -7.71 10.26
CA SER A 193 46.64 -7.16 9.96
C SER A 193 46.04 -7.74 8.69
N GLY A 194 46.92 -8.24 7.76
CA GLY A 194 46.52 -8.69 6.42
C GLY A 194 46.07 -7.51 5.53
N LEU A 195 46.55 -6.32 5.82
CA LEU A 195 46.43 -5.14 4.95
C LEU A 195 47.66 -4.99 4.05
N SER A 196 47.53 -4.29 2.94
CA SER A 196 48.68 -3.99 2.10
C SER A 196 49.59 -2.94 2.77
N VAL A 197 50.90 -2.97 2.46
CA VAL A 197 51.88 -2.00 2.97
C VAL A 197 51.46 -0.57 2.55
N GLU A 198 50.90 -0.44 1.33
CA GLU A 198 50.44 0.86 0.82
C GLU A 198 49.26 1.41 1.63
N ASP A 199 48.33 0.54 2.08
CA ASP A 199 47.18 0.96 2.94
C ASP A 199 47.66 1.36 4.33
N ILE A 200 48.73 0.69 4.85
CA ILE A 200 49.30 0.99 6.16
C ILE A 200 50.07 2.33 6.10
N GLU A 201 50.73 2.65 5.01
CA GLU A 201 51.42 3.94 4.85
C GLU A 201 50.43 5.11 4.80
N ARG A 202 49.24 4.89 4.31
CA ARG A 202 48.13 5.90 4.25
C ARG A 202 47.38 6.09 5.56
N LEU A 203 47.51 5.18 6.53
CA LEU A 203 46.96 5.36 7.86
C LEU A 203 47.73 6.38 8.68
#